data_39f0d6893bf9ffbe1a98332f2fb0f996
#
_entry.id   39f0d6893bf9ffbe1a98332f2fb0f996
#
_cell.length_a   1.000
_cell.length_b   1.000
_cell.length_c   1.000
_cell.angle_alpha   90.00
_cell.angle_beta   90.00
_cell.angle_gamma   90.00
#
_symmetry.space_group_name_H-M   'P 1'
#
loop_
_entity.id
_entity.type
_entity.pdbx_description
1 polymer ?
#
loop_
_entity_poly.entity_id
_entity_poly.type
_entity_poly.pdbx_seq_one_letter_code
_entity_poly.pdbx_strand_id
1 'polypeptide(L)' 'MHTIKIDNVDYDTDTLSNEAKAQLISMQFCDQELQRLQAQAAAYKTARQAYAKALQAALPTPLEQAQMSETLQLN' A
#
# COMPACT_ATOMS: atom_id res chain seq x y z
N MET A 1 36.28 -3.31 9.18
CA MET A 1 35.17 -4.02 9.84
C MET A 1 33.88 -3.34 9.51
N HIS A 2 32.90 -4.11 9.09
CA HIS A 2 31.57 -3.59 8.80
C HIS A 2 30.63 -3.91 9.94
N THR A 3 29.96 -2.88 10.44
CA THR A 3 29.00 -3.03 11.52
C THR A 3 27.60 -2.86 10.94
N ILE A 4 26.68 -3.72 11.35
CA ILE A 4 25.28 -3.60 10.97
C ILE A 4 24.43 -3.55 12.23
N LYS A 5 23.38 -2.73 12.20
CA LYS A 5 22.47 -2.59 13.33
C LYS A 5 21.23 -3.43 13.06
N ILE A 6 20.94 -4.33 14.00
CA ILE A 6 19.77 -5.21 13.95
C ILE A 6 19.02 -5.01 15.27
N ASP A 7 17.80 -4.51 15.20
CA ASP A 7 16.95 -4.23 16.39
C ASP A 7 17.68 -3.38 17.41
N ASN A 8 18.38 -2.33 16.92
CA ASN A 8 19.14 -1.37 17.74
C ASN A 8 20.39 -1.94 18.41
N VAL A 9 20.83 -3.13 17.98
CA VAL A 9 22.08 -3.73 18.47
C VAL A 9 23.06 -3.81 17.30
N ASP A 10 24.29 -3.33 17.52
CA ASP A 10 25.34 -3.36 16.51
C ASP A 10 26.03 -4.70 16.51
N TYR A 11 26.18 -5.29 15.34
CA TYR A 11 26.91 -6.54 15.13
C TYR A 11 28.02 -6.33 14.11
N ASP A 12 29.14 -6.98 14.36
CA ASP A 12 30.22 -7.06 13.40
C ASP A 12 29.88 -8.15 12.37
N THR A 13 29.75 -7.76 11.10
CA THR A 13 29.37 -8.70 10.05
C THR A 13 30.33 -9.85 9.90
N ASP A 14 31.62 -9.63 10.27
CA ASP A 14 32.63 -10.69 10.17
C ASP A 14 32.43 -11.78 11.22
N THR A 15 31.70 -11.50 12.30
CA THR A 15 31.44 -12.48 13.36
C THR A 15 30.16 -13.25 13.15
N LEU A 16 29.34 -12.88 12.16
CA LEU A 16 28.06 -13.57 11.92
C LEU A 16 28.30 -14.90 11.21
N SER A 17 27.54 -15.91 11.60
CA SER A 17 27.54 -17.19 10.91
C SER A 17 27.00 -17.04 9.49
N ASN A 18 27.27 -18.03 8.63
CA ASN A 18 26.73 -18.02 7.28
C ASN A 18 25.20 -18.06 7.29
N GLU A 19 24.61 -18.81 8.24
CA GLU A 19 23.16 -18.86 8.38
C GLU A 19 22.60 -17.50 8.79
N ALA A 20 23.25 -16.82 9.74
CA ALA A 20 22.81 -15.49 10.16
C ALA A 20 22.88 -14.49 9.01
N LYS A 21 23.95 -14.55 8.21
CA LYS A 21 24.07 -13.68 7.04
C LYS A 21 22.97 -13.94 6.02
N ALA A 22 22.64 -15.20 5.77
CA ALA A 22 21.57 -15.57 4.83
C ALA A 22 20.24 -15.05 5.30
N GLN A 23 19.92 -15.20 6.59
CA GLN A 23 18.68 -14.69 7.15
C GLN A 23 18.63 -13.16 7.09
N LEU A 24 19.75 -12.51 7.34
CA LEU A 24 19.83 -11.05 7.25
C LEU A 24 19.52 -10.55 5.85
N ILE A 25 20.08 -11.20 4.82
CA ILE A 25 19.82 -10.84 3.42
C ILE A 25 18.33 -11.03 3.10
N SER A 26 17.74 -12.13 3.55
CA SER A 26 16.32 -12.38 3.33
C SER A 26 15.45 -11.32 4.00
N MET A 27 15.80 -10.93 5.23
CA MET A 27 15.07 -9.90 5.96
C MET A 27 15.18 -8.55 5.25
N GLN A 28 16.37 -8.20 4.78
CA GLN A 28 16.58 -6.95 4.05
C GLN A 28 15.76 -6.91 2.76
N PHE A 29 15.69 -8.04 2.06
CA PHE A 29 14.85 -8.14 0.87
C PHE A 29 13.38 -7.88 1.21
N CYS A 30 12.89 -8.47 2.31
CA CYS A 30 11.51 -8.24 2.75
C CYS A 30 11.28 -6.78 3.10
N ASP A 31 12.23 -6.15 3.78
CA ASP A 31 12.10 -4.73 4.13
C ASP A 31 12.00 -3.85 2.90
N GLN A 32 12.82 -4.12 1.88
CA GLN A 32 12.77 -3.38 0.63
C GLN A 32 11.44 -3.57 -0.08
N GLU A 33 10.95 -4.81 -0.11
CA GLU A 33 9.65 -5.11 -0.74
C GLU A 33 8.51 -4.46 0.00
N LEU A 34 8.56 -4.43 1.33
CA LEU A 34 7.53 -3.74 2.12
C LEU A 34 7.51 -2.24 1.81
N GLN A 35 8.69 -1.61 1.68
CA GLN A 35 8.75 -0.19 1.32
C GLN A 35 8.15 0.05 -0.07
N ARG A 36 8.46 -0.83 -1.03
CA ARG A 36 7.92 -0.73 -2.38
C ARG A 36 6.40 -0.87 -2.38
N LEU A 37 5.88 -1.83 -1.64
CA LEU A 37 4.44 -2.07 -1.54
C LEU A 37 3.73 -0.92 -0.84
N GLN A 38 4.36 -0.32 0.18
CA GLN A 38 3.79 0.85 0.85
C GLN A 38 3.69 2.04 -0.09
N ALA A 39 4.71 2.25 -0.93
CA ALA A 39 4.68 3.31 -1.92
C ALA A 39 3.57 3.08 -2.94
N GLN A 40 3.41 1.83 -3.41
CA GLN A 40 2.32 1.48 -4.32
C GLN A 40 0.97 1.68 -3.66
N ALA A 41 0.82 1.25 -2.40
CA ALA A 41 -0.43 1.42 -1.67
C ALA A 41 -0.78 2.90 -1.54
N ALA A 42 0.21 3.76 -1.26
CA ALA A 42 -0.03 5.20 -1.17
C ALA A 42 -0.51 5.78 -2.50
N ALA A 43 0.09 5.34 -3.62
CA ALA A 43 -0.32 5.78 -4.94
C ALA A 43 -1.76 5.38 -5.25
N TYR A 44 -2.13 4.14 -4.93
CA TYR A 44 -3.49 3.66 -5.15
C TYR A 44 -4.50 4.35 -4.23
N LYS A 45 -4.12 4.66 -3.00
CA LYS A 45 -5.00 5.42 -2.10
C LYS A 45 -5.29 6.81 -2.66
N THR A 46 -4.28 7.49 -3.17
CA THR A 46 -4.44 8.80 -3.81
C THR A 46 -5.34 8.70 -5.03
N ALA A 47 -5.10 7.70 -5.88
CA ALA A 47 -5.93 7.48 -7.07
C ALA A 47 -7.38 7.19 -6.69
N ARG A 48 -7.58 6.36 -5.66
CA ARG A 48 -8.93 6.03 -5.20
C ARG A 48 -9.68 7.27 -4.73
N GLN A 49 -9.00 8.17 -4.01
CA GLN A 49 -9.62 9.41 -3.57
C GLN A 49 -10.04 10.28 -4.75
N ALA A 50 -9.19 10.38 -5.77
CA ALA A 50 -9.51 11.14 -6.97
C ALA A 50 -10.70 10.53 -7.72
N TYR A 51 -10.70 9.21 -7.86
CA TYR A 51 -11.81 8.51 -8.52
C TYR A 51 -13.11 8.63 -7.73
N ALA A 52 -13.03 8.58 -6.39
CA ALA A 52 -14.21 8.73 -5.55
C ALA A 52 -14.83 10.12 -5.72
N LYS A 53 -14.01 11.16 -5.80
CA LYS A 53 -14.50 12.51 -6.06
C LYS A 53 -15.15 12.62 -7.42
N ALA A 54 -14.51 12.05 -8.44
CA ALA A 54 -15.06 12.06 -9.79
C ALA A 54 -16.37 11.31 -9.87
N LEU A 55 -16.46 10.18 -9.17
CA LEU A 55 -17.69 9.39 -9.10
C LEU A 55 -18.82 10.20 -8.46
N GLN A 56 -18.55 10.84 -7.31
CA GLN A 56 -19.58 11.64 -6.64
C GLN A 56 -20.07 12.77 -7.51
N ALA A 57 -19.18 13.42 -8.26
CA ALA A 57 -19.56 14.49 -9.16
C ALA A 57 -20.43 13.98 -10.32
N ALA A 58 -20.27 12.71 -10.71
CA ALA A 58 -21.01 12.10 -11.81
C ALA A 58 -22.30 11.40 -11.39
N LEU A 59 -22.47 11.15 -10.08
CA LEU A 59 -23.70 10.49 -9.59
C LEU A 59 -24.87 11.45 -9.67
N PRO A 60 -26.09 10.91 -9.96
CA PRO A 60 -27.26 11.75 -9.97
C PRO A 60 -27.58 12.28 -8.57
N THR A 61 -28.18 13.47 -8.52
CA THR A 61 -28.67 14.01 -7.24
C THR A 61 -29.79 13.11 -6.71
N PRO A 62 -30.13 13.22 -5.42
CA PRO A 62 -31.25 12.44 -4.88
C PRO A 62 -32.56 12.64 -5.65
N LEU A 63 -32.83 13.85 -6.13
CA LEU A 63 -34.02 14.13 -6.92
C LEU A 63 -33.92 13.42 -8.28
N GLU A 64 -32.80 13.53 -8.97
CA GLU A 64 -32.61 12.86 -10.25
C GLU A 64 -32.72 11.35 -10.11
N GLN A 65 -32.16 10.79 -9.05
CA GLN A 65 -32.23 9.36 -8.79
C GLN A 65 -33.65 8.89 -8.57
N ALA A 66 -34.45 9.65 -7.83
CA ALA A 66 -35.86 9.34 -7.61
C ALA A 66 -36.63 9.35 -8.93
N GLN A 67 -36.37 10.32 -9.79
CA GLN A 67 -37.01 10.41 -11.11
C GLN A 67 -36.63 9.22 -11.99
N MET A 68 -35.36 8.82 -11.96
CA MET A 68 -34.90 7.65 -12.72
C MET A 68 -35.57 6.36 -12.24
N SER A 69 -35.72 6.22 -10.92
CA SER A 69 -36.38 5.04 -10.33
C SER A 69 -37.83 4.98 -10.74
N GLU A 70 -38.54 6.09 -10.72
CA GLU A 70 -39.95 6.15 -11.16
C GLU A 70 -40.06 5.76 -12.64
N THR A 71 -39.19 6.25 -13.47
CA THR A 71 -39.17 5.92 -14.90
C THR A 71 -38.95 4.44 -15.12
N LEU A 72 -38.04 3.83 -14.36
CA LEU A 72 -37.79 2.40 -14.48
C LEU A 72 -38.93 1.55 -13.96
N GLN A 73 -39.66 2.03 -12.95
CA GLN A 73 -40.79 1.28 -12.39
C GLN A 73 -42.02 1.29 -13.30
N LEU A 74 -42.15 2.28 -14.15
CA LEU A 74 -43.26 2.36 -15.07
C LEU A 74 -43.18 1.35 -16.21
N ASN A 75 -42.05 0.73 -16.37
CA ASN A 75 -41.89 -0.34 -17.36
C ASN A 75 -42.12 -1.71 -16.76
#